data_7aeab5ca5ee868836264711071880d11
#
_entry.id   7aeab5ca5ee868836264711071880d11
#
_cell.length_a   1.000
_cell.length_b   1.000
_cell.length_c   1.000
_cell.angle_alpha   90.00
_cell.angle_beta   90.00
_cell.angle_gamma   90.00
#
_symmetry.space_group_name_H-M   'P 1'
#
loop_
_entity.id
_entity.type
_entity.pdbx_description
1 polymer ?
#
loop_
_entity_poly.entity_id
_entity_poly.type
_entity_poly.pdbx_seq_one_letter_code
_entity_poly.pdbx_strand_id
1 'polypeptide(L)'
;MVTEPSKVLDYKFLIGGRNYNMDLGKAKYISENTDFVKWKELSSRAKINLNLVHELHANTYATSTARIFELSALRCCIVSSPYQGLERWFEPKKEILIANSTEEVIEIYQTLMEDSELRLKIGLAAEKRVKKDHTARNRVQQVIDIIRKCQNKL
;
A
#
# COMPACT_ATOMS: atom_id res chain seq x y z
N MET A 1 5.64 0.83 12.05
CA MET A 1 4.47 0.07 11.56
C MET A 1 4.57 -1.46 11.72
N VAL A 2 5.73 -2.05 11.88
CA VAL A 2 5.87 -3.52 12.05
C VAL A 2 6.44 -3.87 13.42
N THR A 3 7.62 -3.39 13.74
CA THR A 3 8.39 -3.79 14.92
C THR A 3 7.60 -3.65 16.23
N GLU A 4 7.19 -2.45 16.58
CA GLU A 4 6.48 -2.21 17.84
C GLU A 4 5.08 -2.84 17.86
N PRO A 5 4.24 -2.71 16.82
CA PRO A 5 2.96 -3.43 16.79
C PRO A 5 3.11 -4.95 16.93
N SER A 6 4.16 -5.56 16.36
CA SER A 6 4.39 -7.01 16.48
C SER A 6 4.80 -7.46 17.89
N LYS A 7 5.34 -6.56 18.72
CA LYS A 7 5.68 -6.86 20.13
C LYS A 7 4.44 -6.85 21.02
N VAL A 8 3.47 -6.00 20.70
CA VAL A 8 2.27 -5.74 21.51
C VAL A 8 1.09 -6.61 21.10
N LEU A 9 0.88 -6.79 19.79
CA LEU A 9 -0.27 -7.51 19.24
C LEU A 9 0.08 -9.00 19.03
N ASP A 10 -0.80 -9.88 19.44
CA ASP A 10 -0.69 -11.33 19.19
C ASP A 10 -1.21 -11.69 17.78
N TYR A 11 -0.65 -11.01 16.77
CA TYR A 11 -0.96 -11.27 15.36
C TYR A 11 0.26 -11.79 14.62
N LYS A 12 0.01 -12.50 13.54
CA LYS A 12 1.07 -13.01 12.68
C LYS A 12 1.52 -11.94 11.70
N PHE A 13 2.70 -11.38 11.93
CA PHE A 13 3.36 -10.45 11.04
C PHE A 13 4.35 -11.20 10.13
N LEU A 14 4.28 -10.91 8.83
CA LEU A 14 5.15 -11.51 7.83
C LEU A 14 5.92 -10.41 7.07
N ILE A 15 7.21 -10.61 6.91
CA ILE A 15 8.09 -9.70 6.16
C ILE A 15 8.81 -10.50 5.09
N GLY A 16 8.74 -10.02 3.86
CA GLY A 16 9.52 -10.55 2.74
C GLY A 16 10.28 -9.43 2.03
N GLY A 17 11.47 -9.73 1.51
CA GLY A 17 12.30 -8.78 0.78
C GLY A 17 13.76 -8.84 1.20
N ARG A 18 14.57 -7.88 0.73
CA ARG A 18 16.02 -7.86 0.95
C ARG A 18 16.42 -6.78 1.95
N ASN A 19 17.62 -6.95 2.53
CA ASN A 19 18.31 -5.94 3.35
C ASN A 19 17.58 -5.52 4.64
N TYR A 20 16.99 -6.46 5.34
CA TYR A 20 16.42 -6.20 6.66
C TYR A 20 17.48 -6.43 7.75
N ASN A 21 18.33 -5.43 8.00
CA ASN A 21 19.31 -5.42 9.09
C ASN A 21 18.78 -4.64 10.32
N MET A 22 17.48 -4.77 10.60
CA MET A 22 16.83 -4.05 11.70
C MET A 22 16.10 -5.03 12.63
N ASP A 23 15.78 -4.56 13.84
CA ASP A 23 14.87 -5.29 14.73
C ASP A 23 13.49 -5.43 14.06
N LEU A 24 13.06 -6.65 13.85
CA LEU A 24 11.75 -6.98 13.28
C LEU A 24 10.69 -7.27 14.36
N GLY A 25 11.05 -7.16 15.64
CA GLY A 25 10.19 -7.53 16.74
C GLY A 25 9.84 -9.02 16.69
N LYS A 26 8.55 -9.36 16.76
CA LYS A 26 8.06 -10.75 16.61
C LYS A 26 7.66 -11.10 15.17
N ALA A 27 7.92 -10.22 14.21
CA ALA A 27 7.57 -10.49 12.83
C ALA A 27 8.45 -11.60 12.25
N LYS A 28 7.82 -12.52 11.52
CA LYS A 28 8.51 -13.61 10.85
C LYS A 28 9.04 -13.17 9.50
N TYR A 29 10.35 -13.24 9.31
CA TYR A 29 10.99 -13.10 8.01
C TYR A 29 10.74 -14.34 7.14
N ILE A 30 10.32 -14.14 5.90
CA ILE A 30 9.95 -15.27 5.02
C ILE A 30 11.07 -15.60 4.04
N SER A 31 11.59 -14.61 3.29
CA SER A 31 12.56 -14.85 2.22
C SER A 31 13.14 -13.54 1.69
N GLU A 32 14.42 -13.58 1.28
CA GLU A 32 15.06 -12.49 0.52
C GLU A 32 14.55 -12.42 -0.93
N ASN A 33 14.25 -13.55 -1.52
CA ASN A 33 13.79 -13.68 -2.89
C ASN A 33 12.34 -14.13 -2.93
N THR A 34 11.44 -13.16 -2.80
CA THR A 34 10.02 -13.41 -3.05
C THR A 34 9.75 -13.05 -4.51
N ASP A 35 9.52 -14.05 -5.36
CA ASP A 35 9.09 -13.82 -6.73
C ASP A 35 7.68 -13.22 -6.77
N PHE A 36 7.27 -12.74 -7.95
CA PHE A 36 5.97 -12.07 -8.11
C PHE A 36 4.79 -12.98 -7.78
N VAL A 37 4.89 -14.28 -8.10
CA VAL A 37 3.80 -15.26 -7.85
C VAL A 37 3.62 -15.46 -6.35
N LYS A 38 4.72 -15.69 -5.63
CA LYS A 38 4.71 -15.87 -4.18
C LYS A 38 4.28 -14.61 -3.45
N TRP A 39 4.76 -13.45 -3.90
CA TRP A 39 4.34 -12.16 -3.37
C TRP A 39 2.82 -11.95 -3.52
N LYS A 40 2.28 -12.22 -4.71
CA LYS A 40 0.85 -12.12 -5.00
C LYS A 40 0.03 -13.06 -4.10
N GLU A 41 0.45 -14.31 -3.95
CA GLU A 41 -0.19 -15.28 -3.07
C GLU A 41 -0.25 -14.78 -1.63
N LEU A 42 0.90 -14.39 -1.07
CA LEU A 42 1.01 -13.90 0.30
C LEU A 42 0.16 -12.64 0.52
N SER A 43 0.22 -11.68 -0.39
CA SER A 43 -0.54 -10.43 -0.32
C SER A 43 -2.05 -10.68 -0.38
N SER A 44 -2.51 -11.56 -1.26
CA SER A 44 -3.95 -11.90 -1.37
C SER A 44 -4.50 -12.64 -0.16
N ARG A 45 -3.64 -13.37 0.58
CA ARG A 45 -4.02 -14.11 1.79
C ARG A 45 -3.88 -13.28 3.07
N ALA A 46 -3.13 -12.19 3.04
CA ALA A 46 -2.97 -11.32 4.18
C ALA A 46 -4.25 -10.51 4.44
N LYS A 47 -4.68 -10.44 5.71
CA LYS A 47 -5.83 -9.60 6.10
C LYS A 47 -5.53 -8.12 5.92
N ILE A 48 -4.29 -7.72 6.17
CA ILE A 48 -3.81 -6.34 6.09
C ILE A 48 -2.49 -6.35 5.33
N ASN A 49 -2.34 -5.47 4.38
CA ASN A 49 -1.11 -5.25 3.63
C ASN A 49 -0.54 -3.87 3.94
N LEU A 50 0.80 -3.75 3.94
CA LEU A 50 1.47 -2.51 4.28
C LEU A 50 2.08 -1.85 3.04
N ASN A 51 1.86 -0.56 2.92
CA ASN A 51 2.58 0.31 1.99
C ASN A 51 3.53 1.20 2.79
N LEU A 52 4.79 0.76 2.92
CA LEU A 52 5.84 1.53 3.60
C LEU A 52 6.59 2.36 2.57
N VAL A 53 6.59 3.66 2.74
CA VAL A 53 7.28 4.60 1.85
C VAL A 53 8.55 5.07 2.55
N HIS A 54 9.68 4.95 1.83
CA HIS A 54 10.97 5.43 2.34
C HIS A 54 10.93 6.95 2.54
N GLU A 55 11.59 7.45 3.57
CA GLU A 55 11.55 8.87 3.97
C GLU A 55 11.88 9.84 2.82
N LEU A 56 12.90 9.53 2.00
CA LEU A 56 13.23 10.33 0.82
C LEU A 56 12.08 10.47 -0.18
N HIS A 57 11.27 9.43 -0.32
CA HIS A 57 10.10 9.44 -1.19
C HIS A 57 8.89 10.08 -0.51
N ALA A 58 8.75 9.94 0.81
CA ALA A 58 7.64 10.51 1.55
C ALA A 58 7.60 12.04 1.46
N ASN A 59 8.77 12.69 1.37
CA ASN A 59 8.92 14.13 1.25
C ASN A 59 8.81 14.67 -0.19
N THR A 60 8.67 13.79 -1.18
CA THR A 60 8.48 14.19 -2.58
C THR A 60 7.00 14.11 -2.93
N TYR A 61 6.40 15.24 -3.28
CA TYR A 61 4.97 15.34 -3.55
C TYR A 61 4.49 14.35 -4.60
N ALA A 62 3.45 13.61 -4.27
CA ALA A 62 2.82 12.60 -5.11
C ALA A 62 3.75 11.49 -5.64
N THR A 63 4.88 11.26 -4.99
CA THR A 63 5.67 10.06 -5.23
C THR A 63 4.83 8.84 -4.88
N SER A 64 4.96 7.80 -5.69
CA SER A 64 4.30 6.52 -5.40
C SER A 64 5.13 5.35 -5.92
N THR A 65 4.99 4.22 -5.25
CA THR A 65 5.59 2.96 -5.70
C THR A 65 4.55 2.14 -6.47
N ALA A 66 4.99 1.24 -7.34
CA ALA A 66 4.09 0.30 -8.03
C ALA A 66 3.26 -0.54 -7.04
N ARG A 67 3.83 -0.84 -5.87
CA ARG A 67 3.23 -1.69 -4.84
C ARG A 67 1.83 -1.29 -4.43
N ILE A 68 1.57 0.01 -4.22
CA ILE A 68 0.25 0.45 -3.77
C ILE A 68 -0.83 0.14 -4.82
N PHE A 69 -0.52 0.28 -6.10
CA PHE A 69 -1.44 -0.03 -7.20
C PHE A 69 -1.62 -1.54 -7.39
N GLU A 70 -0.54 -2.31 -7.24
CA GLU A 70 -0.56 -3.77 -7.31
C GLU A 70 -1.40 -4.38 -6.19
N LEU A 71 -1.20 -3.94 -4.94
CA LEU A 71 -1.99 -4.37 -3.78
C LEU A 71 -3.47 -4.00 -3.95
N SER A 72 -3.74 -2.79 -4.44
CA SER A 72 -5.11 -2.34 -4.70
C SER A 72 -5.78 -3.17 -5.79
N ALA A 73 -5.06 -3.53 -6.85
CA ALA A 73 -5.57 -4.41 -7.92
C ALA A 73 -5.90 -5.83 -7.42
N LEU A 74 -5.27 -6.26 -6.32
CA LEU A 74 -5.54 -7.53 -5.62
C LEU A 74 -6.65 -7.43 -4.57
N ARG A 75 -7.35 -6.31 -4.45
CA ARG A 75 -8.37 -6.02 -3.40
C ARG A 75 -7.82 -6.07 -1.98
N CYS A 76 -6.54 -5.82 -1.79
CA CYS A 76 -5.95 -5.84 -0.47
C CYS A 76 -6.44 -4.65 0.36
N CYS A 77 -6.72 -4.90 1.65
CA CYS A 77 -6.86 -3.82 2.62
C CYS A 77 -5.46 -3.28 2.94
N ILE A 78 -5.22 -2.00 2.66
CA ILE A 78 -3.89 -1.38 2.73
C ILE A 78 -3.84 -0.37 3.86
N VAL A 79 -2.80 -0.49 4.70
CA VAL A 79 -2.40 0.53 5.67
C VAL A 79 -1.06 1.12 5.22
N SER A 80 -1.00 2.42 5.04
CA SER A 80 0.17 3.14 4.52
C SER A 80 0.83 4.00 5.59
N SER A 81 2.16 4.13 5.51
CA SER A 81 2.82 5.29 6.11
C SER A 81 2.39 6.56 5.37
N PRO A 82 2.37 7.73 6.06
CA PRO A 82 2.02 8.99 5.42
C PRO A 82 3.08 9.39 4.40
N TYR A 83 2.66 10.05 3.31
CA TYR A 83 3.52 10.75 2.38
C TYR A 83 2.75 11.85 1.65
N GLN A 84 3.46 12.88 1.20
CA GLN A 84 2.85 14.05 0.57
C GLN A 84 2.21 13.68 -0.78
N GLY A 85 0.95 14.06 -0.97
CA GLY A 85 0.23 13.84 -2.22
C GLY A 85 -0.35 12.44 -2.40
N LEU A 86 -0.43 11.63 -1.33
CA LEU A 86 -1.09 10.32 -1.37
C LEU A 86 -2.53 10.43 -1.85
N GLU A 87 -3.22 11.49 -1.47
CA GLU A 87 -4.61 11.80 -1.83
C GLU A 87 -4.84 11.98 -3.35
N ARG A 88 -3.79 12.20 -4.12
CA ARG A 88 -3.88 12.19 -5.60
C ARG A 88 -4.15 10.79 -6.16
N TRP A 89 -3.73 9.77 -5.43
CA TRP A 89 -3.80 8.40 -5.86
C TRP A 89 -5.01 7.67 -5.28
N PHE A 90 -5.23 7.85 -3.98
CA PHE A 90 -6.28 7.16 -3.23
C PHE A 90 -6.96 8.10 -2.24
N GLU A 91 -8.26 7.89 -2.01
CA GLU A 91 -9.04 8.61 -1.00
C GLU A 91 -8.75 8.00 0.39
N PRO A 92 -8.09 8.76 1.31
CA PRO A 92 -7.83 8.29 2.67
C PRO A 92 -9.13 7.91 3.39
N LYS A 93 -9.04 6.93 4.29
CA LYS A 93 -10.14 6.34 5.08
C LYS A 93 -11.19 5.57 4.28
N LYS A 94 -11.17 5.64 2.96
CA LYS A 94 -12.13 4.95 2.09
C LYS A 94 -11.47 3.90 1.20
N GLU A 95 -10.35 4.24 0.58
CA GLU A 95 -9.61 3.39 -0.35
C GLU A 95 -8.30 2.89 0.25
N ILE A 96 -7.79 3.61 1.24
CA ILE A 96 -6.56 3.31 1.97
C ILE A 96 -6.64 3.90 3.38
N LEU A 97 -6.02 3.25 4.36
CA LEU A 97 -5.82 3.80 5.69
C LEU A 97 -4.39 4.33 5.83
N ILE A 98 -4.25 5.44 6.53
CA ILE A 98 -2.96 6.07 6.81
C ILE A 98 -2.76 6.05 8.31
N ALA A 99 -1.58 5.68 8.77
CA ALA A 99 -1.21 5.72 10.17
C ALA A 99 0.01 6.62 10.38
N ASN A 100 -0.11 7.61 11.25
CA ASN A 100 0.91 8.62 11.50
C ASN A 100 1.75 8.35 12.74
N SER A 101 1.29 7.47 13.63
CA SER A 101 2.00 7.06 14.83
C SER A 101 1.91 5.55 15.06
N THR A 102 2.71 5.04 16.00
CA THR A 102 2.67 3.62 16.39
C THR A 102 1.34 3.27 17.05
N GLU A 103 0.81 4.16 17.88
CA GLU A 103 -0.46 3.98 18.58
C GLU A 103 -1.60 3.88 17.57
N GLU A 104 -1.64 4.80 16.59
CA GLU A 104 -2.64 4.77 15.53
C GLU A 104 -2.55 3.49 14.67
N VAL A 105 -1.34 3.00 14.40
CA VAL A 105 -1.13 1.72 13.71
C VAL A 105 -1.75 0.56 14.50
N ILE A 106 -1.54 0.52 15.82
CA ILE A 106 -2.06 -0.54 16.68
C ILE A 106 -3.59 -0.54 16.68
N GLU A 107 -4.21 0.63 16.85
CA GLU A 107 -5.67 0.80 16.82
C GLU A 107 -6.27 0.38 15.47
N ILE A 108 -5.65 0.82 14.37
CA ILE A 108 -6.08 0.43 13.01
C ILE A 108 -5.99 -1.09 12.84
N TYR A 109 -4.91 -1.72 13.28
CA TYR A 109 -4.78 -3.17 13.14
C TYR A 109 -5.80 -3.92 13.97
N GLN A 110 -6.07 -3.51 15.20
CA GLN A 110 -7.11 -4.13 16.04
C GLN A 110 -8.48 -4.02 15.37
N THR A 111 -8.87 -2.82 14.95
CA THR A 111 -10.13 -2.59 14.23
C THR A 111 -10.23 -3.46 12.97
N LEU A 112 -9.19 -3.47 12.14
CA LEU A 112 -9.20 -4.24 10.91
C LEU A 112 -9.15 -5.75 11.15
N MET A 113 -8.58 -6.23 12.23
CA MET A 113 -8.57 -7.67 12.52
C MET A 113 -9.94 -8.17 12.94
N GLU A 114 -10.74 -7.37 13.61
CA GLU A 114 -12.09 -7.66 14.07
C GLU A 114 -13.14 -7.46 12.96
N ASP A 115 -13.00 -6.40 12.16
CA ASP A 115 -13.99 -6.02 11.13
C ASP A 115 -13.57 -6.50 9.72
N SER A 116 -14.08 -7.67 9.33
CA SER A 116 -13.85 -8.23 8.00
C SER A 116 -14.59 -7.49 6.89
N GLU A 117 -15.74 -6.90 7.19
CA GLU A 117 -16.53 -6.15 6.22
C GLU A 117 -15.85 -4.82 5.87
N LEU A 118 -15.28 -4.15 6.87
CA LEU A 118 -14.49 -2.94 6.66
C LEU A 118 -13.25 -3.23 5.77
N ARG A 119 -12.54 -4.34 6.04
CA ARG A 119 -11.40 -4.74 5.18
C ARG A 119 -11.84 -4.95 3.74
N LEU A 120 -12.92 -5.67 3.53
CA LEU A 120 -13.47 -5.93 2.20
C LEU A 120 -13.91 -4.64 1.50
N LYS A 121 -14.60 -3.76 2.21
CA LYS A 121 -15.05 -2.46 1.70
C LYS A 121 -13.90 -1.59 1.22
N ILE A 122 -12.84 -1.47 2.03
CA ILE A 122 -11.64 -0.70 1.68
C ILE A 122 -10.96 -1.32 0.45
N GLY A 123 -10.73 -2.64 0.44
CA GLY A 123 -10.08 -3.32 -0.67
C GLY A 123 -10.84 -3.20 -1.98
N LEU A 124 -12.18 -3.33 -1.95
CA LEU A 124 -13.03 -3.14 -3.13
C LEU A 124 -13.00 -1.69 -3.64
N ALA A 125 -12.99 -0.71 -2.74
CA ALA A 125 -12.89 0.70 -3.12
C ALA A 125 -11.54 1.00 -3.79
N ALA A 126 -10.45 0.48 -3.24
CA ALA A 126 -9.10 0.61 -3.81
C ALA A 126 -9.01 -0.05 -5.20
N GLU A 127 -9.54 -1.27 -5.36
CA GLU A 127 -9.57 -1.94 -6.67
C GLU A 127 -10.34 -1.12 -7.71
N LYS A 128 -11.52 -0.61 -7.34
CA LYS A 128 -12.34 0.24 -8.24
C LYS A 128 -11.58 1.49 -8.67
N ARG A 129 -10.85 2.12 -7.75
CA ARG A 129 -9.98 3.27 -8.04
C ARG A 129 -8.91 2.92 -9.07
N VAL A 130 -8.15 1.86 -8.84
CA VAL A 130 -7.07 1.44 -9.75
C VAL A 130 -7.60 1.09 -11.14
N LYS A 131 -8.66 0.31 -11.22
CA LYS A 131 -9.26 -0.06 -12.50
C LYS A 131 -9.77 1.13 -13.29
N LYS A 132 -10.30 2.15 -12.61
CA LYS A 132 -10.81 3.37 -13.24
C LYS A 132 -9.69 4.31 -13.68
N ASP A 133 -8.73 4.59 -12.81
CA ASP A 133 -7.86 5.77 -12.95
C ASP A 133 -6.37 5.43 -13.12
N HIS A 134 -5.94 4.18 -12.79
CA HIS A 134 -4.51 3.86 -12.64
C HIS A 134 -4.04 2.65 -13.44
N THR A 135 -4.74 2.29 -14.51
CA THR A 135 -4.28 1.26 -15.43
C THR A 135 -3.19 1.77 -16.38
N ALA A 136 -2.44 0.86 -17.00
CA ALA A 136 -1.48 1.21 -18.07
C ALA A 136 -2.16 2.01 -19.20
N ARG A 137 -3.40 1.64 -19.57
CA ARG A 137 -4.19 2.37 -20.57
C ARG A 137 -4.39 3.83 -20.17
N ASN A 138 -4.78 4.10 -18.92
CA ASN A 138 -4.94 5.48 -18.43
C ASN A 138 -3.63 6.27 -18.55
N ARG A 139 -2.48 5.66 -18.22
CA ARG A 139 -1.18 6.34 -18.31
C ARG A 139 -0.78 6.63 -19.77
N VAL A 140 -0.96 5.67 -20.66
CA VAL A 140 -0.70 5.88 -22.10
C VAL A 140 -1.56 7.03 -22.63
N GLN A 141 -2.86 7.06 -22.30
CA GLN A 141 -3.74 8.14 -22.74
C GLN A 141 -3.27 9.51 -22.21
N GLN A 142 -2.89 9.60 -20.94
CA GLN A 142 -2.35 10.83 -20.35
C GLN A 142 -1.09 11.32 -21.08
N VAL A 143 -0.16 10.42 -21.40
CA VAL A 143 1.07 10.75 -22.14
C VAL A 143 0.72 11.26 -23.55
N ILE A 144 -0.17 10.59 -24.27
CA ILE A 144 -0.63 11.02 -25.61
C ILE A 144 -1.23 12.42 -25.54
N ASP A 145 -2.09 12.69 -24.56
CA ASP A 145 -2.75 13.99 -24.40
C ASP A 145 -1.74 15.12 -24.09
N ILE A 146 -0.70 14.82 -23.30
CA ILE A 146 0.40 15.77 -23.04
C ILE A 146 1.16 16.06 -24.32
N ILE A 147 1.56 15.03 -25.09
CA ILE A 147 2.29 15.20 -26.36
C ILE A 147 1.49 16.08 -27.32
N ARG A 148 0.20 15.80 -27.53
CA ARG A 148 -0.68 16.59 -28.39
C ARG A 148 -0.76 18.04 -27.96
N LYS A 149 -0.87 18.30 -26.65
CA LYS A 149 -0.89 19.67 -26.11
C LYS A 149 0.43 20.42 -26.35
N CYS A 150 1.56 19.74 -26.29
CA CYS A 150 2.86 20.33 -26.58
C CYS A 150 3.02 20.64 -28.08
N GLN A 151 2.58 19.74 -28.95
CA GLN A 151 2.63 19.97 -30.41
C GLN A 151 1.77 21.16 -30.87
N ASN A 152 0.61 21.36 -30.25
CA ASN A 152 -0.29 22.48 -30.59
C ASN A 152 0.18 23.84 -30.03
N LYS A 153 1.28 23.90 -29.30
CA LYS A 153 1.88 25.15 -28.78
C LYS A 153 3.13 25.61 -29.55
N LEU A 154 3.58 24.81 -30.51
CA LEU A 154 4.63 25.12 -31.48
C LEU A 154 4.04 25.63 -32.80
#